data_a634ea5ad19ae4ea2965764ea972bc56
#
_entry.id   a634ea5ad19ae4ea2965764ea972bc56
#
_cell.length_a   1.000
_cell.length_b   1.000
_cell.length_c   1.000
_cell.angle_alpha   90.00
_cell.angle_beta   90.00
_cell.angle_gamma   90.00
#
_symmetry.space_group_name_H-M   'P 1'
#
loop_
_entity.id
_entity.type
_entity.pdbx_description
1 polymer ?
#
loop_
_entity_poly.entity_id
_entity_poly.type
_entity_poly.pdbx_seq_one_letter_code
_entity_poly.pdbx_strand_id
1 'polypeptide(L)' 'MNVTIHVYYKTNDNNVLRRGNFPLKGRKSEMVALEFWKWIKRNHPFECEMEKIIVDGEDITEKVKKINGTNI' A
#
# COMPACT_ATOMS: atom_id res chain seq x y z
N MET A 1 -17.67 -5.80 -3.13
CA MET A 1 -17.00 -5.93 -1.83
C MET A 1 -15.85 -4.95 -1.76
N ASN A 2 -15.79 -4.18 -0.68
CA ASN A 2 -14.76 -3.15 -0.50
C ASN A 2 -13.81 -3.53 0.62
N VAL A 3 -12.58 -3.05 0.51
CA VAL A 3 -11.58 -3.23 1.56
C VAL A 3 -11.06 -1.88 2.00
N THR A 4 -10.70 -1.78 3.28
CA THR A 4 -10.07 -0.59 3.83
C THR A 4 -8.57 -0.88 3.94
N ILE A 5 -7.77 -0.03 3.30
CA ILE A 5 -6.33 -0.22 3.24
C ILE A 5 -5.64 0.90 4.01
N HIS A 6 -4.73 0.51 4.91
CA HIS A 6 -3.90 1.44 5.67
C HIS A 6 -2.45 1.22 5.22
N VAL A 7 -1.80 2.30 4.77
CA VAL A 7 -0.41 2.25 4.36
C VAL A 7 0.40 3.15 5.27
N TYR A 8 1.37 2.58 5.94
CA TYR A 8 2.32 3.31 6.78
C TYR A 8 3.62 3.44 6.02
N TYR A 9 4.11 4.66 5.87
CA TYR A 9 5.34 4.89 5.13
C TYR A 9 6.10 6.09 5.69
N LYS A 10 7.35 6.19 5.29
CA LYS A 10 8.22 7.30 5.70
C LYS A 10 8.55 8.18 4.50
N THR A 11 8.58 9.49 4.73
CA THR A 11 9.09 10.46 3.77
C THR A 11 10.09 11.32 4.53
N ASN A 12 11.34 11.36 4.07
CA ASN A 12 12.38 12.12 4.76
C ASN A 12 12.40 11.77 6.25
N ASP A 13 11.94 12.70 7.10
CA ASP A 13 11.94 12.51 8.55
C ASP A 13 10.56 12.29 9.14
N ASN A 14 9.55 12.10 8.29
CA ASN A 14 8.18 11.99 8.76
C ASN A 14 7.60 10.60 8.55
N ASN A 15 6.83 10.14 9.54
CA ASN A 15 6.02 8.94 9.41
C ASN A 15 4.63 9.36 9.00
N VAL A 16 4.10 8.75 7.95
CA VAL A 16 2.81 9.11 7.40
C VAL A 16 1.91 7.89 7.34
N LEU A 17 0.63 8.09 7.63
CA LEU A 17 -0.40 7.06 7.46
C LEU A 17 -1.37 7.54 6.41
N ARG A 18 -1.56 6.75 5.38
CA ARG A 18 -2.62 6.96 4.38
C ARG A 18 -3.59 5.81 4.46
N ARG A 19 -4.87 6.13 4.34
CA ARG A 19 -5.86 5.08 4.30
C ARG A 19 -6.88 5.38 3.20
N GLY A 20 -7.45 4.32 2.65
CA GLY A 20 -8.44 4.45 1.61
C GLY A 20 -9.34 3.24 1.60
N ASN A 21 -10.52 3.42 1.01
CA ASN A 21 -11.52 2.38 0.87
C ASN A 21 -11.67 2.10 -0.61
N PHE A 22 -11.46 0.85 -1.02
CA PHE A 22 -11.41 0.49 -2.43
C PHE A 22 -12.27 -0.72 -2.73
N PRO A 23 -12.92 -0.76 -3.90
CA PRO A 23 -13.61 -1.97 -4.34
C PRO A 23 -12.61 -2.99 -4.86
N LEU A 24 -12.81 -4.26 -4.52
CA LEU A 24 -11.93 -5.32 -5.00
C LEU A 24 -12.16 -5.63 -6.47
N LYS A 25 -13.41 -5.70 -6.90
CA LYS A 25 -13.77 -5.99 -8.29
C LYS A 25 -13.11 -7.25 -8.84
N GLY A 26 -13.09 -8.31 -8.03
CA GLY A 26 -12.49 -9.57 -8.41
C GLY A 26 -10.97 -9.66 -8.30
N ARG A 27 -10.32 -8.58 -7.87
CA ARG A 27 -8.86 -8.58 -7.68
C ARG A 27 -8.52 -9.00 -6.27
N LYS A 28 -7.29 -9.47 -6.09
CA LYS A 28 -6.80 -9.81 -4.76
C LYS A 28 -6.48 -8.53 -3.98
N SER A 29 -6.69 -8.58 -2.65
CA SER A 29 -6.46 -7.41 -1.81
C SER A 29 -5.02 -6.92 -1.88
N GLU A 30 -4.03 -7.82 -1.98
CA GLU A 30 -2.64 -7.40 -2.07
C GLU A 30 -2.36 -6.66 -3.37
N MET A 31 -3.07 -6.97 -4.44
CA MET A 31 -2.93 -6.24 -5.70
C MET A 31 -3.51 -4.84 -5.61
N VAL A 32 -4.66 -4.71 -4.97
CA VAL A 32 -5.29 -3.41 -4.76
C VAL A 32 -4.40 -2.55 -3.86
N ALA A 33 -3.84 -3.14 -2.82
CA ALA A 33 -2.94 -2.44 -1.91
C ALA A 33 -1.68 -1.96 -2.64
N LEU A 34 -1.13 -2.78 -3.52
CA LEU A 34 0.05 -2.41 -4.29
C LEU A 34 -0.26 -1.23 -5.22
N GLU A 35 -1.42 -1.24 -5.87
CA GLU A 35 -1.83 -0.14 -6.73
C GLU A 35 -1.97 1.16 -5.92
N PHE A 36 -2.52 1.06 -4.72
CA PHE A 36 -2.64 2.22 -3.83
C PHE A 36 -1.26 2.76 -3.47
N TRP A 37 -0.33 1.87 -3.15
CA TRP A 37 1.05 2.26 -2.82
C TRP A 37 1.73 2.95 -4.00
N LYS A 38 1.54 2.41 -5.20
CA LYS A 38 2.10 3.02 -6.41
C LYS A 38 1.51 4.40 -6.66
N TRP A 39 0.22 4.55 -6.39
CA TRP A 39 -0.44 5.85 -6.51
C TRP A 39 0.15 6.85 -5.52
N ILE A 40 0.37 6.43 -4.29
CA ILE A 40 0.98 7.29 -3.26
C ILE A 40 2.36 7.75 -3.71
N LYS A 41 3.19 6.83 -4.18
CA LYS A 41 4.54 7.16 -4.64
C LYS A 41 4.52 8.15 -5.79
N ARG A 42 3.59 7.96 -6.71
CA ARG A 42 3.48 8.82 -7.89
C ARG A 42 3.10 10.25 -7.52
N ASN A 43 2.33 10.41 -6.47
CA ASN A 43 1.82 11.72 -6.07
C ASN A 43 2.70 12.44 -5.04
N HIS A 44 3.80 11.83 -4.64
CA HIS A 44 4.75 12.45 -3.72
C HIS A 44 5.99 12.90 -4.48
N PRO A 45 6.43 14.14 -4.26
CA PRO A 45 7.64 14.64 -4.90
C PRO A 45 8.91 14.09 -4.27
N PHE A 46 8.81 13.42 -3.12
CA PHE A 46 9.95 12.88 -2.39
C PHE A 46 9.90 11.37 -2.39
N GLU A 47 11.05 10.75 -2.11
CA GLU A 47 11.11 9.32 -1.95
C GLU A 47 10.30 8.90 -0.75
N CYS A 48 9.54 7.82 -0.92
CA CYS A 48 8.74 7.23 0.14
C CYS A 48 9.20 5.81 0.38
N GLU A 49 9.28 5.42 1.64
CA GLU A 49 9.66 4.07 2.01
C GLU A 49 8.49 3.43 2.74
N MET A 50 7.98 2.34 2.17
CA MET A 50 6.85 1.64 2.78
C MET A 50 7.29 0.88 4.02
N GLU A 51 6.55 1.07 5.12
CA GLU A 51 6.82 0.36 6.35
C GLU A 51 5.84 -0.80 6.54
N LYS A 52 4.56 -0.54 6.33
CA LYS A 52 3.53 -1.53 6.65
C LYS A 52 2.28 -1.28 5.83
N ILE A 53 1.62 -2.34 5.41
CA ILE A 53 0.32 -2.27 4.75
C ILE A 53 -0.64 -3.21 5.48
N ILE A 54 -1.79 -2.67 5.88
CA ILE A 54 -2.82 -3.43 6.57
C ILE A 54 -4.11 -3.31 5.78
N VAL A 55 -4.75 -4.45 5.51
CA VAL A 55 -6.03 -4.51 4.81
C VAL A 55 -7.06 -5.15 5.73
N ASP A 56 -8.10 -4.39 6.07
CA ASP A 56 -9.17 -4.84 6.96
C ASP A 56 -8.63 -5.46 8.24
N GLY A 57 -7.57 -4.84 8.80
CA GLY A 57 -6.97 -5.31 10.04
C GLY A 57 -5.93 -6.41 9.87
N GLU A 58 -5.71 -6.89 8.66
CA GLU A 58 -4.72 -7.93 8.40
C GLU A 58 -3.45 -7.32 7.81
N ASP A 59 -2.31 -7.64 8.39
CA ASP A 59 -1.01 -7.16 7.90
C ASP A 59 -0.61 -7.98 6.68
N ILE A 60 -0.57 -7.34 5.52
CA ILE A 60 -0.18 -8.01 4.28
C ILE A 60 1.11 -7.43 3.70
N THR A 61 1.92 -6.81 4.55
CA THR A 61 3.16 -6.15 4.13
C THR A 61 4.06 -7.09 3.32
N GLU A 62 4.27 -8.29 3.83
CA GLU A 62 5.15 -9.25 3.16
C GLU A 62 4.60 -9.66 1.79
N LYS A 63 3.30 -9.85 1.69
CA LYS A 63 2.68 -10.21 0.41
C LYS A 63 2.88 -9.13 -0.63
N VAL A 64 2.70 -7.87 -0.23
CA VAL A 64 2.85 -6.74 -1.15
C VAL A 64 4.31 -6.56 -1.56
N LYS A 65 5.22 -6.68 -0.62
CA LYS A 65 6.65 -6.56 -0.92
C LYS A 65 7.11 -7.65 -1.88
N LYS A 66 6.58 -8.86 -1.71
CA LYS A 66 6.93 -9.99 -2.56
C LYS A 66 6.49 -9.74 -3.99
N ILE A 67 5.28 -9.24 -4.19
CA ILE A 67 4.76 -8.93 -5.51
C ILE A 67 5.58 -7.80 -6.14
N ASN A 68 5.85 -6.75 -5.36
CA ASN A 68 6.62 -5.61 -5.85
C ASN A 68 8.04 -6.03 -6.23
N GLY A 69 8.62 -6.94 -5.46
CA GLY A 69 9.97 -7.43 -5.73
C GLY A 69 10.09 -8.22 -7.02
N THR A 70 9.03 -8.96 -7.39
CA THR A 70 9.07 -9.75 -8.61
C THR A 70 8.93 -8.92 -9.87
N ASN A 71 8.58 -7.66 -9.73
CA ASN A 71 8.38 -6.76 -10.87
C ASN A 71 9.60 -5.91 -11.19
N ILE A 72 10.69 -6.19 -10.55
CA ILE A 72 11.93 -5.45 -10.78
C ILE A 72 12.73 -6.03 -11.94
#